data_f0a1f2b9bcb097996b6dbc215e4d7e32
#
_entry.id   f0a1f2b9bcb097996b6dbc215e4d7e32
#
_cell.length_a   1.000
_cell.length_b   1.000
_cell.length_c   1.000
_cell.angle_alpha   90.00
_cell.angle_beta   90.00
_cell.angle_gamma   90.00
#
_symmetry.space_group_name_H-M   'P 1'
#
loop_
_entity.id
_entity.type
_entity.pdbx_description
1 polymer ?
#
loop_
_entity_poly.entity_id
_entity_poly.type
_entity_poly.pdbx_seq_one_letter_code
_entity_poly.pdbx_strand_id
1 'polypeptide(L)'
;PAVLPEPYASQLAGVCAETHEQVKQMCDKLNDLLARKGKDIVLDFEWIKQNLTSGSIRERHLAKALRMKAQEKYGNVEEELTAFFTELFEGKPLKSKLNDLAGLENEIRGNLLKAGGAAFVAETPAAFLPVEDVRQIILAAGGIPTYPFLADDAKGNFTQFEADVRKTAAELKRRGFFSVEFIPTRN
;
A
#
# COMPACT_ATOMS: atom_id res chain seq x y z
N PRO A 1 5.12 0.63 -25.30
CA PRO A 1 5.09 1.59 -24.20
C PRO A 1 6.04 2.73 -24.50
N ALA A 2 5.56 3.98 -24.34
CA ALA A 2 6.41 5.14 -24.54
C ALA A 2 7.55 5.09 -23.51
N VAL A 3 8.79 5.26 -23.96
CA VAL A 3 9.94 5.38 -23.08
C VAL A 3 9.88 6.75 -22.43
N LEU A 4 9.78 6.79 -21.11
CA LEU A 4 9.77 8.05 -20.37
C LEU A 4 11.14 8.74 -20.52
N PRO A 5 11.20 10.02 -20.98
CA PRO A 5 12.46 10.72 -21.16
C PRO A 5 13.10 11.12 -19.82
N GLU A 6 14.41 11.38 -19.84
CA GLU A 6 15.08 12.03 -18.73
C GLU A 6 14.63 13.49 -18.57
N PRO A 7 14.59 14.04 -17.33
CA PRO A 7 14.96 13.40 -16.07
C PRO A 7 13.86 12.57 -15.41
N TYR A 8 12.69 12.45 -16.03
CA TYR A 8 11.50 11.83 -15.45
C TYR A 8 11.68 10.32 -15.18
N ALA A 9 12.41 9.63 -16.05
CA ALA A 9 12.72 8.21 -15.86
C ALA A 9 13.52 7.99 -14.56
N SER A 10 14.55 8.81 -14.34
CA SER A 10 15.38 8.75 -13.13
C SER A 10 14.60 9.14 -11.87
N GLN A 11 13.74 10.16 -11.93
CA GLN A 11 12.90 10.56 -10.81
C GLN A 11 11.94 9.42 -10.38
N LEU A 12 11.27 8.80 -11.35
CA LEU A 12 10.36 7.69 -11.08
C LEU A 12 11.10 6.46 -10.55
N ALA A 13 12.29 6.17 -11.10
CA ALA A 13 13.15 5.09 -10.60
C ALA A 13 13.56 5.32 -9.14
N GLY A 14 13.87 6.56 -8.75
CA GLY A 14 14.16 6.93 -7.37
C GLY A 14 12.98 6.65 -6.43
N VAL A 15 11.77 7.10 -6.78
CA VAL A 15 10.55 6.80 -6.00
C VAL A 15 10.30 5.30 -5.88
N CYS A 16 10.51 4.55 -6.96
CA CYS A 16 10.38 3.10 -6.94
C CYS A 16 11.41 2.44 -6.00
N ALA A 17 12.66 2.91 -6.02
CA ALA A 17 13.71 2.40 -5.14
C ALA A 17 13.38 2.63 -3.66
N GLU A 18 12.95 3.85 -3.29
CA GLU A 18 12.51 4.17 -1.93
C GLU A 18 11.34 3.30 -1.47
N THR A 19 10.36 3.11 -2.34
CA THR A 19 9.21 2.22 -2.04
C THR A 19 9.64 0.77 -1.85
N HIS A 20 10.57 0.28 -2.69
CA HIS A 20 11.08 -1.09 -2.57
C HIS A 20 11.83 -1.29 -1.26
N GLU A 21 12.68 -0.32 -0.87
CA GLU A 21 13.41 -0.37 0.39
C GLU A 21 12.46 -0.36 1.60
N GLN A 22 11.45 0.50 1.60
CA GLN A 22 10.43 0.53 2.63
C GLN A 22 9.73 -0.82 2.79
N VAL A 23 9.27 -1.42 1.67
CA VAL A 23 8.54 -2.70 1.72
C VAL A 23 9.47 -3.85 2.11
N LYS A 24 10.76 -3.80 1.73
CA LYS A 24 11.76 -4.75 2.19
C LYS A 24 11.93 -4.71 3.70
N GLN A 25 12.06 -3.53 4.28
CA GLN A 25 12.13 -3.35 5.73
C GLN A 25 10.85 -3.84 6.43
N MET A 26 9.66 -3.65 5.82
CA MET A 26 8.41 -4.23 6.33
C MET A 26 8.45 -5.78 6.30
N CYS A 27 9.01 -6.37 5.23
CA CYS A 27 9.18 -7.81 5.10
C CYS A 27 10.10 -8.37 6.19
N ASP A 28 11.23 -7.72 6.43
CA ASP A 28 12.19 -8.08 7.47
C ASP A 28 11.52 -8.01 8.87
N LYS A 29 10.79 -6.94 9.18
CA LYS A 29 10.02 -6.82 10.44
C LYS A 29 8.94 -7.89 10.59
N LEU A 30 8.26 -8.29 9.49
CA LEU A 30 7.32 -9.41 9.53
C LEU A 30 8.02 -10.73 9.85
N ASN A 31 9.18 -10.99 9.23
CA ASN A 31 9.97 -12.17 9.51
C ASN A 31 10.45 -12.20 10.97
N ASP A 32 10.91 -11.07 11.50
CA ASP A 32 11.27 -10.93 12.90
C ASP A 32 10.08 -11.17 13.85
N LEU A 33 8.90 -10.68 13.49
CA LEU A 33 7.68 -10.93 14.25
C LEU A 33 7.33 -12.42 14.26
N LEU A 34 7.34 -13.06 13.09
CA LEU A 34 7.07 -14.49 12.93
C LEU A 34 8.05 -15.33 13.75
N ALA A 35 9.35 -15.03 13.66
CA ALA A 35 10.38 -15.72 14.44
C ALA A 35 10.18 -15.55 15.96
N ARG A 36 9.91 -14.34 16.44
CA ARG A 36 9.63 -14.07 17.87
C ARG A 36 8.38 -14.81 18.39
N LYS A 37 7.40 -15.03 17.51
CA LYS A 37 6.20 -15.82 17.82
C LYS A 37 6.39 -17.32 17.61
N GLY A 38 7.61 -17.79 17.32
CA GLY A 38 7.90 -19.20 17.07
C GLY A 38 7.20 -19.76 15.84
N LYS A 39 6.88 -18.91 14.87
CA LYS A 39 6.24 -19.35 13.61
C LYS A 39 7.32 -19.70 12.60
N ASP A 40 7.34 -20.94 12.17
CA ASP A 40 8.22 -21.41 11.09
C ASP A 40 7.60 -21.06 9.73
N ILE A 41 7.55 -19.75 9.45
CA ILE A 41 7.14 -19.13 8.20
C ILE A 41 8.13 -18.02 7.91
N VAL A 42 8.67 -18.01 6.70
CA VAL A 42 9.58 -16.97 6.20
C VAL A 42 9.03 -16.40 4.90
N LEU A 43 9.00 -15.08 4.82
CA LEU A 43 8.64 -14.34 3.62
C LEU A 43 9.92 -13.99 2.85
N ASP A 44 10.00 -14.44 1.61
CA ASP A 44 11.10 -14.09 0.69
C ASP A 44 10.68 -12.87 -0.14
N PHE A 45 11.33 -11.73 0.12
CA PHE A 45 11.05 -10.47 -0.55
C PHE A 45 11.22 -10.55 -2.07
N GLU A 46 12.30 -11.17 -2.54
CA GLU A 46 12.58 -11.25 -3.98
C GLU A 46 11.57 -12.17 -4.69
N TRP A 47 11.21 -13.28 -4.04
CA TRP A 47 10.16 -14.15 -4.57
C TRP A 47 8.82 -13.41 -4.66
N ILE A 48 8.44 -12.66 -3.62
CA ILE A 48 7.20 -11.86 -3.59
C ILE A 48 7.20 -10.83 -4.73
N LYS A 49 8.30 -10.12 -4.91
CA LYS A 49 8.48 -9.12 -5.95
C LYS A 49 8.33 -9.74 -7.34
N GLN A 50 8.93 -10.89 -7.59
CA GLN A 50 8.91 -11.55 -8.88
C GLN A 50 7.57 -12.24 -9.20
N ASN A 51 6.90 -12.82 -8.21
CA ASN A 51 5.76 -13.70 -8.42
C ASN A 51 4.40 -13.07 -8.08
N LEU A 52 4.35 -12.05 -7.22
CA LEU A 52 3.10 -11.45 -6.77
C LEU A 52 2.86 -10.03 -7.28
N THR A 53 3.83 -9.45 -8.02
CA THR A 53 3.69 -8.10 -8.57
C THR A 53 3.88 -8.08 -10.08
N SER A 54 3.25 -7.12 -10.74
CA SER A 54 3.47 -6.82 -12.17
C SER A 54 4.19 -5.47 -12.35
N GLY A 55 4.82 -4.96 -11.30
CA GLY A 55 5.49 -3.65 -11.30
C GLY A 55 6.07 -3.35 -9.92
N SER A 56 5.58 -2.29 -9.27
CA SER A 56 6.09 -1.91 -7.96
C SER A 56 5.51 -2.80 -6.85
N ILE A 57 6.39 -3.31 -5.98
CA ILE A 57 5.97 -4.02 -4.77
C ILE A 57 5.35 -3.03 -3.77
N ARG A 58 4.32 -3.48 -3.05
CA ARG A 58 3.61 -2.72 -2.01
C ARG A 58 3.29 -3.63 -0.83
N GLU A 59 2.94 -3.05 0.31
CA GLU A 59 2.57 -3.77 1.53
C GLU A 59 1.46 -4.82 1.32
N ARG A 60 0.54 -4.59 0.38
CA ARG A 60 -0.50 -5.57 0.03
C ARG A 60 0.05 -6.90 -0.48
N HIS A 61 1.22 -6.88 -1.13
CA HIS A 61 1.85 -8.10 -1.63
C HIS A 61 2.47 -8.90 -0.49
N LEU A 62 2.95 -8.24 0.57
CA LEU A 62 3.39 -8.90 1.81
C LEU A 62 2.20 -9.54 2.54
N ALA A 63 1.07 -8.84 2.63
CA ALA A 63 -0.15 -9.40 3.24
C ALA A 63 -0.64 -10.63 2.49
N LYS A 64 -0.66 -10.57 1.15
CA LYS A 64 -0.98 -11.72 0.29
C LYS A 64 -0.02 -12.88 0.50
N ALA A 65 1.29 -12.61 0.51
CA ALA A 65 2.32 -13.63 0.74
C ALA A 65 2.16 -14.30 2.12
N LEU A 66 1.95 -13.51 3.18
CA LEU A 66 1.73 -14.02 4.53
C LEU A 66 0.48 -14.92 4.60
N ARG A 67 -0.64 -14.48 4.00
CA ARG A 67 -1.84 -15.33 3.90
C ARG A 67 -1.55 -16.65 3.18
N MET A 68 -0.89 -16.59 2.02
CA MET A 68 -0.54 -17.79 1.24
C MET A 68 0.34 -18.76 2.04
N LYS A 69 1.36 -18.25 2.72
CA LYS A 69 2.27 -19.06 3.55
C LYS A 69 1.58 -19.65 4.78
N ALA A 70 0.66 -18.91 5.40
CA ALA A 70 -0.16 -19.43 6.49
C ALA A 70 -1.07 -20.57 6.00
N GLN A 71 -1.73 -20.40 4.86
CA GLN A 71 -2.58 -21.43 4.26
C GLN A 71 -1.77 -22.65 3.79
N GLU A 72 -0.56 -22.46 3.26
CA GLU A 72 0.35 -23.55 2.91
C GLU A 72 0.72 -24.38 4.15
N LYS A 73 0.98 -23.73 5.29
CA LYS A 73 1.42 -24.37 6.53
C LYS A 73 0.28 -25.06 7.31
N TYR A 74 -0.84 -24.36 7.44
CA TYR A 74 -1.96 -24.81 8.28
C TYR A 74 -3.12 -25.41 7.47
N GLY A 75 -2.99 -25.49 6.14
CA GLY A 75 -4.10 -25.84 5.28
C GLY A 75 -5.22 -24.79 5.34
N ASN A 76 -6.45 -25.25 5.12
CA ASN A 76 -7.65 -24.41 5.28
C ASN A 76 -8.37 -24.72 6.61
N VAL A 77 -7.63 -25.09 7.64
CA VAL A 77 -8.19 -25.36 8.97
C VAL A 77 -8.51 -24.03 9.63
N GLU A 78 -9.80 -23.75 9.78
CA GLU A 78 -10.30 -22.43 10.22
C GLU A 78 -9.78 -22.06 11.61
N GLU A 79 -9.78 -23.03 12.53
CA GLU A 79 -9.33 -22.81 13.90
C GLU A 79 -7.84 -22.44 13.97
N GLU A 80 -6.98 -23.14 13.21
CA GLU A 80 -5.53 -22.90 13.19
C GLU A 80 -5.19 -21.56 12.55
N LEU A 81 -5.81 -21.23 11.41
CA LEU A 81 -5.59 -19.95 10.75
C LEU A 81 -6.10 -18.77 11.58
N THR A 82 -7.26 -18.92 12.23
CA THR A 82 -7.82 -17.89 13.12
C THR A 82 -6.91 -17.68 14.33
N ALA A 83 -6.43 -18.75 14.94
CA ALA A 83 -5.48 -18.68 16.07
C ALA A 83 -4.16 -18.01 15.64
N PHE A 84 -3.62 -18.41 14.49
CA PHE A 84 -2.39 -17.83 13.93
C PHE A 84 -2.50 -16.32 13.72
N PHE A 85 -3.55 -15.85 13.04
CA PHE A 85 -3.71 -14.41 12.79
C PHE A 85 -4.04 -13.64 14.05
N THR A 86 -4.87 -14.18 14.94
CA THR A 86 -5.18 -13.55 16.24
C THR A 86 -3.91 -13.35 17.07
N GLU A 87 -3.01 -14.32 17.08
CA GLU A 87 -1.73 -14.19 17.78
C GLU A 87 -0.82 -13.14 17.16
N LEU A 88 -0.75 -13.07 15.81
CA LEU A 88 0.00 -12.03 15.12
C LEU A 88 -0.58 -10.62 15.34
N PHE A 89 -1.88 -10.52 15.50
CA PHE A 89 -2.60 -9.26 15.78
C PHE A 89 -2.60 -8.88 17.27
N GLU A 90 -1.69 -9.47 18.05
CA GLU A 90 -1.55 -9.20 19.49
C GLU A 90 -2.84 -9.45 20.30
N GLY A 91 -3.57 -10.51 19.93
CA GLY A 91 -4.80 -10.91 20.60
C GLY A 91 -6.09 -10.26 20.05
N LYS A 92 -5.98 -9.38 19.06
CA LYS A 92 -7.16 -8.86 18.37
C LYS A 92 -7.80 -9.98 17.54
N PRO A 93 -9.12 -10.23 17.70
CA PRO A 93 -9.78 -11.32 16.99
C PRO A 93 -9.80 -11.04 15.48
N LEU A 94 -9.63 -12.11 14.70
CA LEU A 94 -9.83 -12.06 13.25
C LEU A 94 -11.30 -11.78 12.94
N LYS A 95 -11.58 -10.76 12.13
CA LYS A 95 -12.95 -10.34 11.76
C LYS A 95 -13.36 -10.83 10.39
N SER A 96 -12.39 -10.90 9.48
CA SER A 96 -12.61 -11.33 8.10
C SER A 96 -12.84 -12.83 8.04
N LYS A 97 -13.75 -13.28 7.18
CA LYS A 97 -13.90 -14.69 6.86
C LYS A 97 -12.68 -15.19 6.10
N LEU A 98 -12.23 -16.40 6.34
CA LEU A 98 -11.04 -16.98 5.69
C LEU A 98 -11.22 -17.18 4.17
N ASN A 99 -12.43 -17.30 3.68
CA ASN A 99 -12.75 -17.38 2.25
C ASN A 99 -12.90 -16.01 1.58
N ASP A 100 -13.00 -14.91 2.36
CA ASP A 100 -12.88 -13.54 1.87
C ASP A 100 -11.40 -13.14 1.83
N LEU A 101 -10.71 -13.55 0.77
CA LEU A 101 -9.26 -13.33 0.63
C LEU A 101 -8.90 -11.84 0.66
N ALA A 102 -9.71 -10.99 0.03
CA ALA A 102 -9.47 -9.55 -0.02
C ALA A 102 -9.67 -8.90 1.35
N GLY A 103 -10.73 -9.26 2.06
CA GLY A 103 -11.00 -8.82 3.43
C GLY A 103 -9.88 -9.23 4.38
N LEU A 104 -9.47 -10.50 4.33
CA LEU A 104 -8.36 -11.03 5.14
C LEU A 104 -7.04 -10.31 4.87
N GLU A 105 -6.67 -10.12 3.61
CA GLU A 105 -5.46 -9.39 3.23
C GLU A 105 -5.50 -7.92 3.70
N ASN A 106 -6.67 -7.26 3.63
CA ASN A 106 -6.85 -5.92 4.16
C ASN A 106 -6.74 -5.87 5.68
N GLU A 107 -7.25 -6.88 6.39
CA GLU A 107 -7.14 -6.98 7.84
C GLU A 107 -5.70 -7.23 8.28
N ILE A 108 -4.95 -8.09 7.58
CA ILE A 108 -3.49 -8.28 7.77
C ILE A 108 -2.76 -6.94 7.59
N ARG A 109 -3.05 -6.22 6.51
CA ARG A 109 -2.46 -4.89 6.27
C ARG A 109 -2.75 -3.92 7.41
N GLY A 110 -4.01 -3.84 7.82
CA GLY A 110 -4.46 -2.93 8.88
C GLY A 110 -3.78 -3.19 10.22
N ASN A 111 -3.66 -4.45 10.61
CA ASN A 111 -3.09 -4.81 11.91
C ASN A 111 -1.56 -4.85 11.94
N LEU A 112 -0.88 -5.18 10.83
CA LEU A 112 0.56 -5.41 10.82
C LEU A 112 1.37 -4.38 10.04
N LEU A 113 0.85 -3.82 8.93
CA LEU A 113 1.62 -3.06 7.94
C LEU A 113 1.24 -1.58 7.85
N LYS A 114 0.13 -1.17 8.44
CA LYS A 114 -0.28 0.24 8.53
C LYS A 114 0.20 0.86 9.85
N ALA A 115 0.06 2.18 9.97
CA ALA A 115 0.48 2.92 11.15
C ALA A 115 -0.08 2.29 12.45
N GLY A 116 0.79 2.00 13.39
CA GLY A 116 0.50 1.26 14.63
C GLY A 116 0.65 -0.26 14.53
N GLY A 117 0.89 -0.83 13.36
CA GLY A 117 1.17 -2.26 13.18
C GLY A 117 2.64 -2.60 13.46
N ALA A 118 2.89 -3.85 13.91
CA ALA A 118 4.20 -4.30 14.37
C ALA A 118 5.29 -4.27 13.26
N ALA A 119 4.90 -4.38 12.00
CA ALA A 119 5.80 -4.35 10.85
C ALA A 119 5.69 -3.05 10.03
N PHE A 120 5.05 -2.03 10.57
CA PHE A 120 4.96 -0.73 9.90
C PHE A 120 6.33 -0.08 9.74
N VAL A 121 6.55 0.49 8.56
CA VAL A 121 7.67 1.37 8.22
C VAL A 121 7.10 2.62 7.57
N ALA A 122 7.41 3.79 8.11
CA ALA A 122 6.97 5.04 7.53
C ALA A 122 7.63 5.28 6.17
N GLU A 123 6.90 5.89 5.25
CA GLU A 123 7.45 6.34 3.97
C GLU A 123 8.45 7.48 4.22
N THR A 124 9.55 7.48 3.46
CA THR A 124 10.52 8.58 3.49
C THR A 124 10.00 9.76 2.65
N PRO A 125 10.42 11.00 2.93
CA PRO A 125 10.10 12.13 2.05
C PRO A 125 10.54 11.91 0.59
N ALA A 126 11.59 11.13 0.36
CA ALA A 126 12.10 10.82 -0.98
C ALA A 126 11.16 9.90 -1.79
N ALA A 127 10.20 9.23 -1.14
CA ALA A 127 9.17 8.45 -1.82
C ALA A 127 8.07 9.33 -2.48
N PHE A 128 8.10 10.65 -2.26
CA PHE A 128 7.11 11.59 -2.77
C PHE A 128 7.76 12.62 -3.67
N LEU A 129 7.17 12.83 -4.85
CA LEU A 129 7.53 13.92 -5.73
C LEU A 129 6.59 15.11 -5.52
N PRO A 130 7.06 16.35 -5.75
CA PRO A 130 6.18 17.51 -5.88
C PRO A 130 5.07 17.25 -6.89
N VAL A 131 3.88 17.77 -6.64
CA VAL A 131 2.71 17.53 -7.50
C VAL A 131 2.94 18.00 -8.93
N GLU A 132 3.71 19.06 -9.11
CA GLU A 132 4.10 19.61 -10.41
C GLU A 132 4.97 18.61 -11.19
N ASP A 133 5.93 17.95 -10.53
CA ASP A 133 6.79 16.94 -11.15
C ASP A 133 5.98 15.70 -11.54
N VAL A 134 5.08 15.25 -10.67
CA VAL A 134 4.15 14.14 -10.99
C VAL A 134 3.32 14.47 -12.21
N ARG A 135 2.78 15.70 -12.30
CA ARG A 135 2.02 16.15 -13.46
C ARG A 135 2.85 16.11 -14.75
N GLN A 136 4.10 16.59 -14.70
CA GLN A 136 4.99 16.58 -15.87
C GLN A 136 5.35 15.15 -16.31
N ILE A 137 5.62 14.26 -15.36
CA ILE A 137 5.87 12.84 -15.63
C ILE A 137 4.68 12.21 -16.37
N ILE A 138 3.45 12.45 -15.88
CA ILE A 138 2.23 11.90 -16.50
C ILE A 138 2.06 12.42 -17.92
N LEU A 139 2.27 13.74 -18.15
CA LEU A 139 2.18 14.33 -19.48
C LEU A 139 3.26 13.79 -20.42
N ALA A 140 4.51 13.67 -19.95
CA ALA A 140 5.61 13.12 -20.73
C ALA A 140 5.38 11.64 -21.11
N ALA A 141 4.66 10.89 -20.27
CA ALA A 141 4.22 9.53 -20.57
C ALA A 141 2.99 9.44 -21.50
N GLY A 142 2.43 10.59 -21.95
CA GLY A 142 1.21 10.65 -22.76
C GLY A 142 -0.08 10.41 -21.98
N GLY A 143 -0.03 10.52 -20.65
CA GLY A 143 -1.18 10.35 -19.76
C GLY A 143 -1.95 11.65 -19.50
N ILE A 144 -3.08 11.53 -18.82
CA ILE A 144 -3.92 12.65 -18.37
C ILE A 144 -3.72 12.81 -16.85
N PRO A 145 -3.14 13.94 -16.38
CA PRO A 145 -3.00 14.21 -14.97
C PRO A 145 -4.37 14.28 -14.29
N THR A 146 -4.66 13.29 -13.48
CA THR A 146 -5.94 13.16 -12.76
C THR A 146 -5.68 13.28 -11.27
N TYR A 147 -6.40 14.16 -10.59
CA TYR A 147 -6.31 14.33 -9.14
C TYR A 147 -7.28 13.39 -8.43
N PRO A 148 -6.82 12.52 -7.53
CA PRO A 148 -7.71 11.68 -6.74
C PRO A 148 -8.33 12.53 -5.62
N PHE A 149 -9.61 12.85 -5.75
CA PHE A 149 -10.35 13.62 -4.76
C PHE A 149 -10.89 12.67 -3.69
N LEU A 150 -10.27 12.70 -2.51
CA LEU A 150 -10.65 11.80 -1.40
C LEU A 150 -11.66 12.43 -0.44
N ALA A 151 -11.67 13.75 -0.33
CA ALA A 151 -12.51 14.57 0.53
C ALA A 151 -12.28 14.36 2.04
N ASP A 152 -11.98 13.16 2.49
CA ASP A 152 -11.86 12.81 3.90
C ASP A 152 -10.53 12.13 4.25
N ASP A 153 -10.14 12.24 5.53
CA ASP A 153 -9.07 11.45 6.13
C ASP A 153 -9.59 10.05 6.57
N ALA A 154 -8.70 9.22 7.15
CA ALA A 154 -9.06 7.91 7.66
C ALA A 154 -10.12 7.92 8.80
N LYS A 155 -10.43 9.09 9.36
CA LYS A 155 -11.44 9.29 10.42
C LYS A 155 -12.74 9.90 9.89
N GLY A 156 -12.83 10.12 8.57
CA GLY A 156 -13.97 10.75 7.93
C GLY A 156 -14.03 12.28 8.06
N ASN A 157 -12.91 12.93 8.46
CA ASN A 157 -12.84 14.39 8.46
C ASN A 157 -12.33 14.89 7.12
N PHE A 158 -12.92 15.98 6.61
CA PHE A 158 -12.40 16.61 5.41
C PHE A 158 -10.95 17.06 5.59
N THR A 159 -10.11 16.78 4.60
CA THR A 159 -8.76 17.32 4.58
C THR A 159 -8.83 18.84 4.46
N GLN A 160 -7.89 19.54 5.07
CA GLN A 160 -7.87 21.00 5.05
C GLN A 160 -7.83 21.56 3.61
N PHE A 161 -7.16 20.86 2.69
CA PHE A 161 -7.06 21.25 1.28
C PHE A 161 -8.37 21.03 0.53
N GLU A 162 -9.10 19.96 0.83
CA GLU A 162 -10.30 19.53 0.09
C GLU A 162 -11.63 20.00 0.72
N ALA A 163 -11.57 20.62 1.91
CA ALA A 163 -12.76 21.09 2.64
C ALA A 163 -13.60 22.11 1.85
N ASP A 164 -12.98 22.94 1.01
CA ASP A 164 -13.66 23.86 0.08
C ASP A 164 -13.46 23.36 -1.35
N VAL A 165 -14.44 22.62 -1.85
CA VAL A 165 -14.42 22.00 -3.18
C VAL A 165 -14.19 23.04 -4.30
N ARG A 166 -14.80 24.22 -4.20
CA ARG A 166 -14.68 25.26 -5.23
C ARG A 166 -13.25 25.83 -5.27
N LYS A 167 -12.70 26.11 -4.10
CA LYS A 167 -11.31 26.57 -3.95
C LYS A 167 -10.33 25.51 -4.42
N THR A 168 -10.54 24.26 -4.03
CA THR A 168 -9.71 23.13 -4.48
C THR A 168 -9.76 22.98 -6.00
N ALA A 169 -10.95 23.01 -6.62
CA ALA A 169 -11.08 22.92 -8.07
C ALA A 169 -10.38 24.08 -8.81
N ALA A 170 -10.50 25.31 -8.29
CA ALA A 170 -9.82 26.47 -8.86
C ALA A 170 -8.30 26.32 -8.78
N GLU A 171 -7.77 25.86 -7.64
CA GLU A 171 -6.33 25.64 -7.46
C GLU A 171 -5.81 24.49 -8.32
N LEU A 172 -6.53 23.38 -8.43
CA LEU A 172 -6.17 22.27 -9.31
C LEU A 172 -6.13 22.71 -10.78
N LYS A 173 -7.13 23.48 -11.22
CA LYS A 173 -7.15 24.07 -12.57
C LYS A 173 -5.94 24.98 -12.80
N ARG A 174 -5.61 25.84 -11.83
CA ARG A 174 -4.43 26.73 -11.90
C ARG A 174 -3.13 25.93 -12.01
N ARG A 175 -3.03 24.75 -11.36
CA ARG A 175 -1.89 23.83 -11.45
C ARG A 175 -1.92 22.95 -12.71
N GLY A 176 -2.94 23.07 -13.56
CA GLY A 176 -3.05 22.33 -14.83
C GLY A 176 -3.61 20.90 -14.68
N PHE A 177 -4.41 20.64 -13.63
CA PHE A 177 -5.22 19.44 -13.52
C PHE A 177 -6.62 19.74 -14.03
N PHE A 178 -7.07 18.97 -15.03
CA PHE A 178 -8.39 19.12 -15.65
C PHE A 178 -9.25 17.87 -15.49
N SER A 179 -8.74 16.86 -14.78
CA SER A 179 -9.43 15.60 -14.47
C SER A 179 -9.35 15.33 -12.98
N VAL A 180 -10.42 14.79 -12.42
CA VAL A 180 -10.51 14.33 -11.03
C VAL A 180 -11.10 12.94 -10.99
N GLU A 181 -10.59 12.12 -10.07
CA GLU A 181 -11.15 10.81 -9.74
C GLU A 181 -11.96 10.95 -8.45
N PHE A 182 -13.19 10.45 -8.48
CA PHE A 182 -14.05 10.37 -7.30
C PHE A 182 -14.22 8.93 -6.84
N ILE A 183 -14.35 8.74 -5.54
CA ILE A 183 -14.76 7.48 -4.94
C ILE A 183 -16.23 7.61 -4.52
N PRO A 184 -17.21 7.07 -5.29
CA PRO A 184 -18.65 7.36 -5.10
C PRO A 184 -19.19 6.98 -3.72
N THR A 185 -18.52 6.06 -3.02
CA THR A 185 -18.93 5.62 -1.67
C THR A 185 -18.37 6.50 -0.55
N ARG A 186 -17.50 7.47 -0.88
CA ARG A 186 -16.85 8.38 0.07
C ARG A 186 -17.17 9.84 -0.17
N ASN A 187 -17.57 10.21 -1.40
CA ASN A 187 -17.83 11.58 -1.83
C ASN A 187 -19.31 11.85 -2.03
#